data_5f69d158fe6042ed4ba66872e36762cf
#
_entry.id   5f69d158fe6042ed4ba66872e36762cf
#
_cell.length_a   1.000
_cell.length_b   1.000
_cell.length_c   1.000
_cell.angle_alpha   90.00
_cell.angle_beta   90.00
_cell.angle_gamma   90.00
#
_symmetry.space_group_name_H-M   'P 1'
#
loop_
_entity.id
_entity.type
_entity.pdbx_description
1 polymer ?
#
loop_
_entity_poly.entity_id
_entity_poly.type
_entity_poly.pdbx_seq_one_letter_code
_entity_poly.pdbx_strand_id
1 'polypeptide(L)'
;MQGGDITGIGNQIGFFLVKAGGALIDNMALLFVIGVGVGMAEKHDGTGGLAALASWLMITNLLSTAVVTTIMPSIAKNADATLAFDKISNPFIGILAGVIGSMCYNKFKDTKLPDWLSFFSGKRCVAIIAGVVSIIVSVVLLFVWPVVFTALITVGQSIAKMGAVGAGIYAFLNRLLIPTGLHHALNNVFWFDTIGLGDLTHFWAGETSKNVSWSLGMYMSGFFPCMMFGIPGAALAMIQTAKSNKKKIAIGLVGSAALCAFVCGVTEPFEFGFMFLAPGLYVIYAILYGIFTTITTLVGFRAGFSFSAGATDLCLLYTSDAADDLI
;
A
#
# COMPACT_ATOMS: atom_id res chain seq x y z
N MET A 1 -6.33 10.06 16.75
CA MET A 1 -6.09 11.37 17.37
C MET A 1 -6.66 12.47 16.48
N GLN A 2 -7.97 12.65 16.51
CA GLN A 2 -8.65 13.75 15.85
C GLN A 2 -9.21 14.66 16.95
N GLY A 3 -8.66 15.87 17.06
CA GLY A 3 -9.31 16.99 17.75
C GLY A 3 -9.21 17.08 19.27
N GLY A 4 -8.33 16.37 19.94
CA GLY A 4 -8.02 16.61 21.36
C GLY A 4 -7.09 17.83 21.51
N ASP A 5 -7.33 18.66 22.53
CA ASP A 5 -6.44 19.77 22.90
C ASP A 5 -5.02 19.23 23.08
N ILE A 6 -4.11 19.64 22.18
CA ILE A 6 -2.68 19.27 22.25
C ILE A 6 -2.03 20.18 23.31
N THR A 7 -2.49 20.04 24.54
CA THR A 7 -1.97 20.77 25.70
C THR A 7 -0.97 19.90 26.44
N GLY A 8 0.18 20.47 26.74
CA GLY A 8 1.29 19.81 27.43
C GLY A 8 2.43 19.39 26.48
N ILE A 9 3.66 19.54 26.97
CA ILE A 9 4.90 19.32 26.20
C ILE A 9 4.98 17.88 25.65
N GLY A 10 4.54 16.88 26.43
CA GLY A 10 4.55 15.47 26.00
C GLY A 10 3.64 15.23 24.80
N ASN A 11 2.41 15.79 24.81
CA ASN A 11 1.46 15.68 23.71
C ASN A 11 1.95 16.41 22.45
N GLN A 12 2.61 17.57 22.62
CA GLN A 12 3.20 18.32 21.51
C GLN A 12 4.35 17.55 20.84
N ILE A 13 5.24 16.95 21.64
CA ILE A 13 6.32 16.09 21.13
C ILE A 13 5.73 14.86 20.43
N GLY A 14 4.76 14.19 21.04
CA GLY A 14 4.07 13.05 20.43
C GLY A 14 3.43 13.40 19.10
N PHE A 15 2.71 14.52 19.02
CA PHE A 15 2.12 15.02 17.78
C PHE A 15 3.17 15.32 16.71
N PHE A 16 4.29 15.95 17.08
CA PHE A 16 5.39 16.23 16.16
C PHE A 16 5.99 14.94 15.59
N LEU A 17 6.22 13.92 16.43
CA LEU A 17 6.74 12.62 16.00
C LEU A 17 5.77 11.89 15.08
N VAL A 18 4.46 11.92 15.38
CA VAL A 18 3.41 11.35 14.51
C VAL A 18 3.42 12.05 13.14
N LYS A 19 3.53 13.38 13.11
CA LYS A 19 3.61 14.12 11.84
C LYS A 19 4.89 13.84 11.07
N ALA A 20 6.02 13.69 11.76
CA ALA A 20 7.29 13.30 11.13
C ALA A 20 7.23 11.91 10.51
N GLY A 21 6.67 10.91 11.22
CA GLY A 21 6.44 9.57 10.68
C GLY A 21 5.43 9.58 9.54
N GLY A 22 4.30 10.28 9.71
CA GLY A 22 3.26 10.44 8.70
C GLY A 22 3.78 11.06 7.41
N ALA A 23 4.73 11.98 7.46
CA ALA A 23 5.30 12.60 6.26
C ALA A 23 5.90 11.59 5.27
N LEU A 24 6.45 10.47 5.73
CA LEU A 24 6.94 9.39 4.86
C LEU A 24 5.82 8.46 4.43
N ILE A 25 4.94 8.08 5.34
CA ILE A 25 3.83 7.14 5.07
C ILE A 25 2.83 7.75 4.10
N ASP A 26 2.42 9.00 4.32
CA ASP A 26 1.46 9.71 3.47
C ASP A 26 1.99 9.93 2.04
N ASN A 27 3.33 9.98 1.88
CA ASN A 27 4.01 10.14 0.60
C ASN A 27 4.64 8.83 0.07
N MET A 28 4.24 7.68 0.60
CA MET A 28 4.80 6.38 0.19
C MET A 28 4.69 6.15 -1.33
N ALA A 29 3.55 6.52 -1.94
CA ALA A 29 3.38 6.44 -3.40
C ALA A 29 4.47 7.20 -4.15
N LEU A 30 4.83 8.41 -3.70
CA LEU A 30 5.88 9.23 -4.30
C LEU A 30 7.28 8.60 -4.13
N LEU A 31 7.54 7.97 -2.99
CA LEU A 31 8.79 7.24 -2.76
C LEU A 31 8.92 6.04 -3.72
N PHE A 32 7.82 5.33 -3.98
CA PHE A 32 7.78 4.28 -5.01
C PHE A 32 8.06 4.82 -6.41
N VAL A 33 7.49 5.96 -6.77
CA VAL A 33 7.74 6.63 -8.07
C VAL A 33 9.23 6.78 -8.32
N ILE A 34 9.93 7.39 -7.35
CA ILE A 34 11.37 7.69 -7.47
C ILE A 34 12.16 6.37 -7.41
N GLY A 35 11.84 5.48 -6.47
CA GLY A 35 12.52 4.21 -6.29
C GLY A 35 12.46 3.32 -7.53
N VAL A 36 11.28 3.16 -8.14
CA VAL A 36 11.09 2.40 -9.38
C VAL A 36 11.76 3.10 -10.55
N GLY A 37 11.60 4.43 -10.67
CA GLY A 37 12.17 5.23 -11.75
C GLY A 37 13.71 5.16 -11.79
N VAL A 38 14.37 5.18 -10.64
CA VAL A 38 15.83 5.02 -10.54
C VAL A 38 16.24 3.55 -10.65
N GLY A 39 15.52 2.66 -9.93
CA GLY A 39 15.88 1.24 -9.85
C GLY A 39 15.79 0.50 -11.18
N MET A 40 14.82 0.84 -12.02
CA MET A 40 14.65 0.26 -13.37
C MET A 40 15.42 1.00 -14.47
N ALA A 41 16.07 2.14 -14.17
CA ALA A 41 16.92 2.83 -15.11
C ALA A 41 18.24 2.05 -15.28
N GLU A 42 18.66 1.77 -16.53
CA GLU A 42 19.86 0.97 -16.86
C GLU A 42 21.12 1.40 -16.13
N LYS A 43 21.29 2.72 -15.90
CA LYS A 43 22.47 3.28 -15.23
C LYS A 43 22.17 3.72 -13.79
N HIS A 44 21.01 3.34 -13.22
CA HIS A 44 20.56 3.81 -11.92
C HIS A 44 20.69 5.34 -11.76
N ASP A 45 20.35 6.07 -12.82
CA ASP A 45 20.55 7.50 -12.95
C ASP A 45 19.34 8.26 -12.37
N GLY A 46 19.60 9.33 -11.64
CA GLY A 46 18.57 10.22 -11.11
C GLY A 46 17.64 10.83 -12.18
N THR A 47 18.07 10.87 -13.45
CA THR A 47 17.20 11.31 -14.57
C THR A 47 16.02 10.38 -14.75
N GLY A 48 16.17 9.06 -14.51
CA GLY A 48 15.05 8.12 -14.52
C GLY A 48 14.04 8.43 -13.43
N GLY A 49 14.52 8.74 -12.22
CA GLY A 49 13.67 9.17 -11.10
C GLY A 49 12.96 10.50 -11.37
N LEU A 50 13.66 11.48 -11.97
CA LEU A 50 13.07 12.77 -12.34
C LEU A 50 11.98 12.61 -13.42
N ALA A 51 12.21 11.76 -14.41
CA ALA A 51 11.22 11.46 -15.45
C ALA A 51 9.99 10.73 -14.85
N ALA A 52 10.21 9.84 -13.90
CA ALA A 52 9.16 9.16 -13.15
C ALA A 52 8.33 10.16 -12.33
N LEU A 53 9.01 11.09 -11.64
CA LEU A 53 8.34 12.16 -10.88
C LEU A 53 7.51 13.06 -11.81
N ALA A 54 8.04 13.44 -12.97
CA ALA A 54 7.30 14.20 -13.97
C ALA A 54 6.04 13.44 -14.43
N SER A 55 6.17 12.14 -14.71
CA SER A 55 5.04 11.26 -15.04
C SER A 55 3.98 11.23 -13.94
N TRP A 56 4.39 11.07 -12.68
CA TRP A 56 3.52 11.07 -11.53
C TRP A 56 2.73 12.37 -11.40
N LEU A 57 3.43 13.51 -11.45
CA LEU A 57 2.79 14.81 -11.35
C LEU A 57 1.81 15.05 -12.51
N MET A 58 2.13 14.63 -13.73
CA MET A 58 1.22 14.73 -14.87
C MET A 58 -0.03 13.89 -14.65
N ILE A 59 0.11 12.61 -14.28
CA ILE A 59 -1.02 11.70 -14.10
C ILE A 59 -1.92 12.17 -12.95
N THR A 60 -1.36 12.45 -11.78
CA THR A 60 -2.15 12.81 -10.59
C THR A 60 -2.83 14.16 -10.71
N ASN A 61 -2.20 15.14 -11.39
CA ASN A 61 -2.84 16.44 -11.63
C ASN A 61 -3.92 16.36 -12.71
N LEU A 62 -3.66 15.70 -13.85
CA LEU A 62 -4.64 15.58 -14.95
C LEU A 62 -5.85 14.75 -14.53
N LEU A 63 -5.65 13.74 -13.68
CA LEU A 63 -6.70 12.86 -13.16
C LEU A 63 -7.18 13.24 -11.75
N SER A 64 -6.87 14.44 -11.28
CA SER A 64 -7.48 14.95 -10.05
C SER A 64 -8.99 15.12 -10.22
N THR A 65 -9.75 14.88 -9.18
CA THR A 65 -11.22 15.00 -9.19
C THR A 65 -11.67 16.35 -9.75
N ALA A 66 -11.00 17.44 -9.38
CA ALA A 66 -11.32 18.79 -9.87
C ALA A 66 -11.20 18.92 -11.39
N VAL A 67 -10.12 18.40 -11.98
CA VAL A 67 -9.89 18.47 -13.43
C VAL A 67 -10.83 17.53 -14.17
N VAL A 68 -11.00 16.30 -13.69
CA VAL A 68 -11.83 15.28 -14.34
C VAL A 68 -13.30 15.70 -14.35
N THR A 69 -13.84 16.21 -13.25
CA THR A 69 -15.23 16.69 -13.21
C THR A 69 -15.48 17.92 -14.05
N THR A 70 -14.44 18.74 -14.29
CA THR A 70 -14.52 19.88 -15.21
C THR A 70 -14.56 19.41 -16.67
N ILE A 71 -13.72 18.43 -17.04
CA ILE A 71 -13.66 17.89 -18.42
C ILE A 71 -14.88 17.02 -18.72
N MET A 72 -15.30 16.20 -17.74
CA MET A 72 -16.41 15.25 -17.86
C MET A 72 -17.41 15.43 -16.69
N PRO A 73 -18.34 16.39 -16.79
CA PRO A 73 -19.32 16.64 -15.73
C PRO A 73 -20.22 15.43 -15.38
N SER A 74 -20.29 14.44 -16.27
CA SER A 74 -21.01 13.18 -16.02
C SER A 74 -20.39 12.37 -14.88
N ILE A 75 -19.09 12.47 -14.67
CA ILE A 75 -18.36 11.78 -13.59
C ILE A 75 -18.77 12.34 -12.21
N ALA A 76 -19.01 13.64 -12.12
CA ALA A 76 -19.48 14.26 -10.87
C ALA A 76 -20.83 13.71 -10.38
N LYS A 77 -21.63 13.09 -11.27
CA LYS A 77 -22.92 12.46 -10.92
C LYS A 77 -22.76 11.01 -10.42
N ASN A 78 -21.58 10.42 -10.56
CA ASN A 78 -21.28 9.06 -10.14
C ASN A 78 -20.30 9.09 -8.96
N ALA A 79 -20.80 8.78 -7.76
CA ALA A 79 -20.02 8.83 -6.53
C ALA A 79 -18.80 7.89 -6.57
N ASP A 80 -18.95 6.67 -7.10
CA ASP A 80 -17.85 5.69 -7.18
C ASP A 80 -16.76 6.16 -8.15
N ALA A 81 -17.15 6.74 -9.30
CA ALA A 81 -16.18 7.28 -10.24
C ALA A 81 -15.45 8.51 -9.67
N THR A 82 -16.15 9.38 -8.95
CA THR A 82 -15.54 10.53 -8.25
C THR A 82 -14.55 10.07 -7.21
N LEU A 83 -14.91 9.07 -6.40
CA LEU A 83 -14.05 8.48 -5.39
C LEU A 83 -12.81 7.82 -6.01
N ALA A 84 -12.93 7.17 -7.18
CA ALA A 84 -11.80 6.59 -7.89
C ALA A 84 -10.72 7.64 -8.20
N PHE A 85 -11.13 8.84 -8.63
CA PHE A 85 -10.19 9.93 -8.92
C PHE A 85 -9.71 10.67 -7.67
N ASP A 86 -10.49 10.68 -6.59
CA ASP A 86 -10.02 11.17 -5.28
C ASP A 86 -8.86 10.32 -4.73
N LYS A 87 -8.87 9.02 -5.02
CA LYS A 87 -7.83 8.05 -4.64
C LYS A 87 -6.80 7.76 -5.74
N ILE A 88 -6.61 8.67 -6.70
CA ILE A 88 -5.64 8.48 -7.79
C ILE A 88 -4.18 8.49 -7.30
N SER A 89 -3.88 9.21 -6.22
CA SER A 89 -2.56 9.28 -5.60
C SER A 89 -2.30 8.03 -4.75
N ASN A 90 -2.05 6.89 -5.39
CA ASN A 90 -1.84 5.60 -4.75
C ASN A 90 -0.57 4.91 -5.26
N PRO A 91 -0.02 3.91 -4.53
CA PRO A 91 1.21 3.22 -4.91
C PRO A 91 1.17 2.54 -6.29
N PHE A 92 0.01 2.06 -6.75
CA PHE A 92 -0.13 1.46 -8.08
C PHE A 92 0.18 2.49 -9.19
N ILE A 93 -0.43 3.67 -9.12
CA ILE A 93 -0.13 4.78 -10.05
C ILE A 93 1.32 5.24 -9.87
N GLY A 94 1.86 5.19 -8.64
CA GLY A 94 3.27 5.45 -8.36
C GLY A 94 4.22 4.51 -9.10
N ILE A 95 3.96 3.20 -9.04
CA ILE A 95 4.72 2.19 -9.77
C ILE A 95 4.60 2.40 -11.28
N LEU A 96 3.38 2.64 -11.79
CA LEU A 96 3.14 2.90 -13.20
C LEU A 96 3.94 4.11 -13.69
N ALA A 97 3.92 5.22 -12.95
CA ALA A 97 4.70 6.42 -13.27
C ALA A 97 6.22 6.13 -13.23
N GLY A 98 6.68 5.34 -12.26
CA GLY A 98 8.06 4.88 -12.16
C GLY A 98 8.50 4.08 -13.39
N VAL A 99 7.65 3.15 -13.84
CA VAL A 99 7.89 2.34 -15.06
C VAL A 99 7.93 3.25 -16.31
N ILE A 100 7.00 4.17 -16.45
CA ILE A 100 6.99 5.12 -17.59
C ILE A 100 8.30 5.92 -17.63
N GLY A 101 8.71 6.49 -16.49
CA GLY A 101 9.92 7.29 -16.38
C GLY A 101 11.18 6.50 -16.74
N SER A 102 11.33 5.29 -16.18
CA SER A 102 12.48 4.42 -16.46
C SER A 102 12.51 3.92 -17.90
N MET A 103 11.37 3.53 -18.46
CA MET A 103 11.28 3.13 -19.88
C MET A 103 11.64 4.28 -20.84
N CYS A 104 11.13 5.49 -20.56
CA CYS A 104 11.49 6.68 -21.32
C CYS A 104 12.99 6.99 -21.18
N TYR A 105 13.55 6.87 -19.98
CA TYR A 105 14.99 7.03 -19.77
C TYR A 105 15.80 6.02 -20.58
N ASN A 106 15.51 4.73 -20.44
CA ASN A 106 16.27 3.68 -21.11
C ASN A 106 16.23 3.83 -22.64
N LYS A 107 15.10 4.28 -23.20
CA LYS A 107 14.95 4.41 -24.65
C LYS A 107 15.49 5.73 -25.21
N PHE A 108 15.41 6.83 -24.48
CA PHE A 108 15.66 8.17 -25.03
C PHE A 108 16.85 8.92 -24.44
N LYS A 109 17.59 8.34 -23.48
CA LYS A 109 18.74 8.96 -22.80
C LYS A 109 19.86 9.41 -23.74
N ASP A 110 19.99 8.76 -24.91
CA ASP A 110 21.04 9.02 -25.89
C ASP A 110 20.51 9.69 -27.19
N THR A 111 19.24 10.17 -27.17
CA THR A 111 18.60 10.79 -28.35
C THR A 111 19.29 12.10 -28.73
N LYS A 112 19.68 12.21 -29.98
CA LYS A 112 20.23 13.45 -30.57
C LYS A 112 19.10 14.18 -31.28
N LEU A 113 18.86 15.41 -30.89
CA LEU A 113 17.92 16.32 -31.55
C LEU A 113 18.65 17.21 -32.54
N PRO A 114 17.92 17.81 -33.54
CA PRO A 114 18.47 18.80 -34.48
C PRO A 114 19.15 19.97 -33.75
N ASP A 115 20.08 20.66 -34.40
CA ASP A 115 20.94 21.69 -33.78
C ASP A 115 20.15 22.78 -33.05
N TRP A 116 19.02 23.20 -33.58
CA TRP A 116 18.14 24.21 -32.98
C TRP A 116 17.43 23.74 -31.71
N LEU A 117 17.35 22.42 -31.48
CA LEU A 117 16.86 21.78 -30.24
C LEU A 117 17.94 21.07 -29.46
N SER A 118 19.22 21.24 -29.83
CA SER A 118 20.35 20.50 -29.23
C SER A 118 20.43 20.65 -27.70
N PHE A 119 19.98 21.77 -27.15
CA PHE A 119 19.89 22.00 -25.71
C PHE A 119 19.06 20.92 -24.99
N PHE A 120 18.01 20.40 -25.62
CA PHE A 120 17.16 19.37 -25.08
C PHE A 120 17.62 17.94 -25.43
N SER A 121 18.75 17.76 -26.08
CA SER A 121 19.28 16.45 -26.46
C SER A 121 19.69 15.60 -25.26
N GLY A 122 19.72 14.29 -25.45
CA GLY A 122 20.16 13.30 -24.47
C GLY A 122 19.21 13.23 -23.27
N LYS A 123 19.76 13.17 -22.07
CA LYS A 123 18.97 13.00 -20.82
C LYS A 123 17.92 14.09 -20.57
N ARG A 124 18.13 15.30 -21.13
CA ARG A 124 17.20 16.44 -20.93
C ARG A 124 15.85 16.22 -21.61
N CYS A 125 15.80 15.50 -22.73
CA CYS A 125 14.54 15.23 -23.41
C CYS A 125 13.69 14.15 -22.71
N VAL A 126 14.29 13.33 -21.85
CA VAL A 126 13.63 12.18 -21.23
C VAL A 126 12.40 12.61 -20.40
N ALA A 127 12.53 13.63 -19.58
CA ALA A 127 11.42 14.11 -18.75
C ALA A 127 10.29 14.71 -19.61
N ILE A 128 10.63 15.37 -20.71
CA ILE A 128 9.65 15.94 -21.67
C ILE A 128 8.88 14.82 -22.35
N ILE A 129 9.57 13.79 -22.83
CA ILE A 129 8.96 12.63 -23.47
C ILE A 129 8.10 11.86 -22.46
N ALA A 130 8.59 11.65 -21.24
CA ALA A 130 7.82 11.03 -20.18
C ALA A 130 6.53 11.81 -19.87
N GLY A 131 6.58 13.15 -19.87
CA GLY A 131 5.40 14.00 -19.75
C GLY A 131 4.39 13.78 -20.88
N VAL A 132 4.83 13.74 -22.13
CA VAL A 132 3.96 13.48 -23.28
C VAL A 132 3.33 12.08 -23.22
N VAL A 133 4.12 11.06 -22.90
CA VAL A 133 3.63 9.69 -22.70
C VAL A 133 2.59 9.65 -21.57
N SER A 134 2.83 10.40 -20.50
CA SER A 134 1.92 10.46 -19.34
C SER A 134 0.59 11.13 -19.68
N ILE A 135 0.55 12.10 -20.59
CA ILE A 135 -0.71 12.66 -21.10
C ILE A 135 -1.53 11.56 -21.79
N ILE A 136 -0.90 10.78 -22.66
CA ILE A 136 -1.58 9.68 -23.38
C ILE A 136 -2.08 8.63 -22.38
N VAL A 137 -1.24 8.25 -21.40
CA VAL A 137 -1.61 7.29 -20.35
C VAL A 137 -2.74 7.85 -19.49
N SER A 138 -2.75 9.15 -19.17
CA SER A 138 -3.83 9.79 -18.42
C SER A 138 -5.16 9.72 -19.16
N VAL A 139 -5.17 9.92 -20.50
CA VAL A 139 -6.38 9.76 -21.31
C VAL A 139 -6.90 8.32 -21.24
N VAL A 140 -6.04 7.32 -21.29
CA VAL A 140 -6.44 5.91 -21.13
C VAL A 140 -6.98 5.65 -19.72
N LEU A 141 -6.28 6.11 -18.68
CA LEU A 141 -6.68 5.95 -17.28
C LEU A 141 -7.98 6.67 -16.96
N LEU A 142 -8.31 7.78 -17.64
CA LEU A 142 -9.58 8.48 -17.46
C LEU A 142 -10.79 7.55 -17.64
N PHE A 143 -10.69 6.58 -18.54
CA PHE A 143 -11.76 5.61 -18.80
C PHE A 143 -11.57 4.27 -18.07
N VAL A 144 -10.33 3.82 -17.96
CA VAL A 144 -10.00 2.49 -17.39
C VAL A 144 -10.02 2.52 -15.85
N TRP A 145 -9.50 3.59 -15.24
CA TRP A 145 -9.33 3.65 -13.79
C TRP A 145 -10.64 3.54 -12.99
N PRO A 146 -11.74 4.25 -13.35
CA PRO A 146 -13.01 4.09 -12.65
C PRO A 146 -13.55 2.66 -12.72
N VAL A 147 -13.37 1.97 -13.86
CA VAL A 147 -13.82 0.58 -14.02
C VAL A 147 -13.05 -0.36 -13.10
N VAL A 148 -11.72 -0.23 -13.06
CA VAL A 148 -10.86 -1.02 -12.17
C VAL A 148 -11.21 -0.76 -10.72
N PHE A 149 -11.37 0.49 -10.33
CA PHE A 149 -11.69 0.89 -8.97
C PHE A 149 -13.08 0.39 -8.53
N THR A 150 -14.10 0.57 -9.38
CA THR A 150 -15.46 0.07 -9.12
C THR A 150 -15.49 -1.46 -9.01
N ALA A 151 -14.71 -2.18 -9.82
CA ALA A 151 -14.57 -3.62 -9.71
C ALA A 151 -13.97 -4.03 -8.35
N LEU A 152 -12.95 -3.32 -7.86
CA LEU A 152 -12.37 -3.55 -6.54
C LEU A 152 -13.38 -3.32 -5.42
N ILE A 153 -14.18 -2.23 -5.48
CA ILE A 153 -15.25 -1.97 -4.52
C ILE A 153 -16.29 -3.10 -4.54
N THR A 154 -16.75 -3.50 -5.72
CA THR A 154 -17.77 -4.56 -5.87
C THR A 154 -17.29 -5.89 -5.30
N VAL A 155 -16.05 -6.26 -5.57
CA VAL A 155 -15.41 -7.45 -4.99
C VAL A 155 -15.34 -7.30 -3.47
N GLY A 156 -14.90 -6.15 -2.96
CA GLY A 156 -14.82 -5.87 -1.53
C GLY A 156 -16.17 -6.02 -0.83
N GLN A 157 -17.23 -5.42 -1.37
CA GLN A 157 -18.59 -5.54 -0.84
C GLN A 157 -19.11 -6.99 -0.85
N SER A 158 -18.77 -7.75 -1.89
CA SER A 158 -19.16 -9.16 -1.99
C SER A 158 -18.47 -10.01 -0.91
N ILE A 159 -17.17 -9.75 -0.70
CA ILE A 159 -16.36 -10.40 0.33
C ILE A 159 -16.87 -10.04 1.73
N ALA A 160 -17.23 -8.78 1.97
CA ALA A 160 -17.69 -8.31 3.27
C ALA A 160 -18.95 -9.07 3.75
N LYS A 161 -19.82 -9.48 2.84
CA LYS A 161 -21.01 -10.28 3.15
C LYS A 161 -20.72 -11.71 3.61
N MET A 162 -19.50 -12.21 3.42
CA MET A 162 -19.12 -13.61 3.73
C MET A 162 -18.64 -13.81 5.17
N GLY A 163 -18.62 -12.78 6.01
CA GLY A 163 -18.19 -12.86 7.40
C GLY A 163 -16.74 -13.35 7.56
N ALA A 164 -16.49 -14.33 8.44
CA ALA A 164 -15.14 -14.83 8.73
C ALA A 164 -14.39 -15.39 7.49
N VAL A 165 -15.11 -16.06 6.61
CA VAL A 165 -14.54 -16.55 5.34
C VAL A 165 -14.15 -15.36 4.45
N GLY A 166 -14.97 -14.32 4.43
CA GLY A 166 -14.66 -13.07 3.74
C GLY A 166 -13.39 -12.41 4.27
N ALA A 167 -13.18 -12.36 5.60
CA ALA A 167 -11.95 -11.84 6.18
C ALA A 167 -10.72 -12.64 5.70
N GLY A 168 -10.83 -13.97 5.59
CA GLY A 168 -9.77 -14.80 5.05
C GLY A 168 -9.50 -14.57 3.56
N ILE A 169 -10.55 -14.45 2.75
CA ILE A 169 -10.43 -14.15 1.32
C ILE A 169 -9.79 -12.76 1.13
N TYR A 170 -10.21 -11.77 1.93
CA TYR A 170 -9.59 -10.45 1.93
C TYR A 170 -8.09 -10.55 2.25
N ALA A 171 -7.71 -11.24 3.31
CA ALA A 171 -6.32 -11.40 3.72
C ALA A 171 -5.48 -12.13 2.66
N PHE A 172 -6.02 -13.17 2.02
CA PHE A 172 -5.40 -13.85 0.89
C PHE A 172 -5.16 -12.91 -0.29
N LEU A 173 -6.20 -12.20 -0.74
CA LEU A 173 -6.09 -11.25 -1.84
C LEU A 173 -5.17 -10.08 -1.52
N ASN A 174 -5.21 -9.59 -0.28
CA ASN A 174 -4.30 -8.56 0.20
C ASN A 174 -2.83 -8.98 -0.01
N ARG A 175 -2.45 -10.19 0.43
CA ARG A 175 -1.10 -10.71 0.20
C ARG A 175 -0.79 -10.90 -1.28
N LEU A 176 -1.71 -11.47 -2.04
CA LEU A 176 -1.51 -11.73 -3.47
C LEU A 176 -1.29 -10.44 -4.28
N LEU A 177 -1.87 -9.34 -3.85
CA LEU A 177 -1.82 -8.05 -4.54
C LEU A 177 -0.65 -7.15 -4.11
N ILE A 178 0.16 -7.55 -3.11
CA ILE A 178 1.34 -6.79 -2.68
C ILE A 178 2.29 -6.48 -3.84
N PRO A 179 2.65 -7.43 -4.74
CA PRO A 179 3.54 -7.14 -5.86
C PRO A 179 3.10 -6.00 -6.78
N THR A 180 1.80 -5.77 -6.86
CA THR A 180 1.20 -4.73 -7.71
C THR A 180 0.91 -3.42 -6.95
N GLY A 181 1.03 -3.41 -5.62
CA GLY A 181 0.61 -2.29 -4.76
C GLY A 181 -0.91 -2.12 -4.63
N LEU A 182 -1.72 -2.96 -5.31
CA LEU A 182 -3.19 -2.88 -5.27
C LEU A 182 -3.78 -3.33 -3.92
N HIS A 183 -3.01 -3.98 -3.04
CA HIS A 183 -3.45 -4.32 -1.69
C HIS A 183 -3.88 -3.08 -0.89
N HIS A 184 -3.27 -1.91 -1.12
CA HIS A 184 -3.71 -0.66 -0.50
C HIS A 184 -5.12 -0.24 -0.95
N ALA A 185 -5.52 -0.54 -2.18
CA ALA A 185 -6.89 -0.30 -2.64
C ALA A 185 -7.89 -1.19 -1.88
N LEU A 186 -7.55 -2.47 -1.64
CA LEU A 186 -8.36 -3.35 -0.80
C LEU A 186 -8.40 -2.87 0.66
N ASN A 187 -7.27 -2.41 1.22
CA ASN A 187 -7.24 -1.85 2.57
C ASN A 187 -8.19 -0.66 2.71
N ASN A 188 -8.25 0.22 1.70
CA ASN A 188 -9.20 1.32 1.69
C ASN A 188 -10.66 0.84 1.74
N VAL A 189 -10.96 -0.29 1.11
CA VAL A 189 -12.31 -0.87 1.12
C VAL A 189 -12.69 -1.39 2.51
N PHE A 190 -11.79 -2.10 3.20
CA PHE A 190 -12.12 -2.82 4.45
C PHE A 190 -11.77 -2.02 5.72
N TRP A 191 -10.68 -1.28 5.74
CA TRP A 191 -10.22 -0.58 6.96
C TRP A 191 -10.71 0.87 7.01
N PHE A 192 -10.84 1.52 5.85
CA PHE A 192 -11.32 2.89 5.74
C PHE A 192 -12.76 2.92 5.20
N ASP A 193 -13.39 4.05 5.29
CA ASP A 193 -14.83 4.19 5.01
C ASP A 193 -15.19 4.28 3.51
N THR A 194 -14.52 3.54 2.64
CA THR A 194 -14.78 3.58 1.19
C THR A 194 -16.13 2.96 0.80
N ILE A 195 -16.58 1.94 1.56
CA ILE A 195 -17.86 1.24 1.31
C ILE A 195 -18.77 1.24 2.55
N GLY A 196 -18.52 2.14 3.50
CA GLY A 196 -19.27 2.22 4.75
C GLY A 196 -18.90 1.13 5.78
N LEU A 197 -17.76 0.44 5.62
CA LEU A 197 -17.26 -0.49 6.63
C LEU A 197 -16.42 0.24 7.69
N GLY A 198 -15.37 0.93 7.31
CA GLY A 198 -14.52 1.70 8.19
C GLY A 198 -14.04 0.95 9.44
N ASP A 199 -13.71 -0.34 9.32
CA ASP A 199 -13.46 -1.23 10.47
C ASP A 199 -12.38 -0.68 11.43
N LEU A 200 -11.34 -0.05 10.86
CA LEU A 200 -10.30 0.61 11.64
C LEU A 200 -10.82 1.84 12.39
N THR A 201 -11.60 2.68 11.70
CA THR A 201 -12.11 3.94 12.28
C THR A 201 -13.11 3.68 13.40
N HIS A 202 -14.04 2.76 13.20
CA HIS A 202 -15.03 2.36 14.19
C HIS A 202 -14.39 1.64 15.40
N PHE A 203 -13.37 0.80 15.14
CA PHE A 203 -12.64 0.12 16.21
C PHE A 203 -11.96 1.12 17.15
N TRP A 204 -11.24 2.12 16.60
CA TRP A 204 -10.56 3.14 17.41
C TRP A 204 -11.49 4.23 17.96
N ALA A 205 -12.72 4.33 17.46
CA ALA A 205 -13.76 5.16 18.07
C ALA A 205 -14.38 4.52 19.33
N GLY A 206 -13.98 3.29 19.69
CA GLY A 206 -14.54 2.55 20.81
C GLY A 206 -15.96 2.06 20.57
N GLU A 207 -16.39 1.97 19.30
CA GLU A 207 -17.72 1.47 18.96
C GLU A 207 -17.82 -0.02 19.24
N THR A 208 -19.01 -0.49 19.60
CA THR A 208 -19.27 -1.92 19.84
C THR A 208 -19.85 -2.56 18.59
N SER A 209 -19.67 -3.88 18.43
CA SER A 209 -20.25 -4.64 17.32
C SER A 209 -21.80 -4.63 17.30
N LYS A 210 -22.44 -3.98 18.26
CA LYS A 210 -23.91 -3.73 18.25
C LYS A 210 -24.30 -2.57 17.34
N ASN A 211 -23.38 -1.66 17.10
CA ASN A 211 -23.61 -0.44 16.30
C ASN A 211 -23.35 -0.65 14.81
N VAL A 212 -22.77 -1.77 14.43
CA VAL A 212 -22.41 -2.09 13.05
C VAL A 212 -22.92 -3.47 12.65
N SER A 213 -23.05 -3.75 11.35
CA SER A 213 -23.57 -5.02 10.83
C SER A 213 -22.55 -6.14 10.76
N TRP A 214 -21.32 -5.91 11.20
CA TRP A 214 -20.22 -6.89 11.24
C TRP A 214 -19.55 -6.91 12.60
N SER A 215 -18.66 -7.87 12.84
CA SER A 215 -17.88 -7.96 14.07
C SER A 215 -16.64 -7.08 13.96
N LEU A 216 -16.61 -5.98 14.72
CA LEU A 216 -15.51 -5.01 14.67
C LEU A 216 -14.14 -5.66 14.88
N GLY A 217 -13.14 -5.21 14.14
CA GLY A 217 -11.78 -5.72 14.14
C GLY A 217 -11.60 -7.05 13.40
N MET A 218 -12.65 -7.62 12.79
CA MET A 218 -12.54 -8.91 12.11
C MET A 218 -11.62 -8.87 10.87
N TYR A 219 -11.50 -7.73 10.22
CA TYR A 219 -10.62 -7.56 9.05
C TYR A 219 -9.18 -7.20 9.43
N MET A 220 -8.89 -7.03 10.72
CA MET A 220 -7.56 -6.67 11.24
C MET A 220 -6.96 -7.76 12.10
N SER A 221 -7.78 -8.46 12.89
CA SER A 221 -7.32 -9.39 13.94
C SER A 221 -6.42 -10.51 13.43
N GLY A 222 -6.72 -11.08 12.25
CA GLY A 222 -5.96 -12.18 11.68
C GLY A 222 -4.56 -11.80 11.19
N PHE A 223 -4.30 -10.52 11.03
CA PHE A 223 -2.98 -10.04 10.64
C PHE A 223 -1.95 -10.17 11.77
N PHE A 224 -2.34 -10.01 13.03
CA PHE A 224 -1.44 -10.13 14.18
C PHE A 224 -0.73 -11.49 14.25
N PRO A 225 -1.42 -12.65 14.32
CA PRO A 225 -0.73 -13.92 14.36
C PRO A 225 0.10 -14.20 13.11
N CYS A 226 -0.34 -13.75 11.94
CA CYS A 226 0.40 -13.95 10.69
C CYS A 226 1.68 -13.11 10.64
N MET A 227 1.62 -11.82 10.99
CA MET A 227 2.77 -10.92 10.91
C MET A 227 3.76 -11.14 12.05
N MET A 228 3.25 -11.31 13.30
CA MET A 228 4.10 -11.44 14.47
C MET A 228 4.70 -12.84 14.64
N PHE A 229 4.04 -13.89 14.18
CA PHE A 229 4.50 -15.26 14.38
C PHE A 229 4.68 -16.04 13.07
N GLY A 230 3.79 -15.88 12.11
CA GLY A 230 3.87 -16.57 10.81
C GLY A 230 5.12 -16.18 10.03
N ILE A 231 5.43 -14.89 9.93
CA ILE A 231 6.63 -14.41 9.22
C ILE A 231 7.93 -14.79 9.93
N PRO A 232 8.10 -14.59 11.25
CA PRO A 232 9.26 -15.13 11.97
C PRO A 232 9.42 -16.64 11.84
N GLY A 233 8.32 -17.41 11.87
CA GLY A 233 8.36 -18.84 11.63
C GLY A 233 8.83 -19.21 10.22
N ALA A 234 8.34 -18.52 9.20
CA ALA A 234 8.80 -18.70 7.83
C ALA A 234 10.28 -18.29 7.64
N ALA A 235 10.71 -17.20 8.28
CA ALA A 235 12.09 -16.77 8.31
C ALA A 235 13.01 -17.82 8.94
N LEU A 236 12.60 -18.40 10.07
CA LEU A 236 13.33 -19.48 10.74
C LEU A 236 13.48 -20.70 9.82
N ALA A 237 12.42 -21.12 9.15
CA ALA A 237 12.45 -22.20 8.18
C ALA A 237 13.42 -21.92 7.02
N MET A 238 13.41 -20.70 6.48
CA MET A 238 14.36 -20.29 5.42
C MET A 238 15.81 -20.29 5.90
N ILE A 239 16.08 -19.85 7.15
CA ILE A 239 17.40 -19.86 7.75
C ILE A 239 17.90 -21.31 7.98
N GLN A 240 17.01 -22.20 8.42
CA GLN A 240 17.36 -23.62 8.68
C GLN A 240 17.69 -24.36 7.38
N THR A 241 16.95 -24.08 6.31
CA THR A 241 17.12 -24.72 4.98
C THR A 241 18.21 -24.06 4.14
N ALA A 242 18.75 -22.89 4.54
CA ALA A 242 19.80 -22.19 3.82
C ALA A 242 21.10 -23.03 3.78
N LYS A 243 21.76 -23.01 2.60
CA LYS A 243 23.07 -23.67 2.43
C LYS A 243 24.08 -23.09 3.42
N SER A 244 24.96 -23.93 3.98
CA SER A 244 25.91 -23.56 5.03
C SER A 244 26.76 -22.33 4.72
N ASN A 245 27.20 -22.18 3.47
CA ASN A 245 28.00 -21.04 3.02
C ASN A 245 27.21 -19.73 2.90
N LYS A 246 25.88 -19.77 2.86
CA LYS A 246 24.98 -18.59 2.74
C LYS A 246 24.18 -18.33 4.02
N LYS A 247 24.30 -19.19 5.02
CA LYS A 247 23.47 -19.13 6.24
C LYS A 247 23.64 -17.82 7.02
N LYS A 248 24.86 -17.27 7.09
CA LYS A 248 25.09 -15.97 7.76
C LYS A 248 24.36 -14.82 7.04
N ILE A 249 24.37 -14.83 5.71
CA ILE A 249 23.68 -13.82 4.89
C ILE A 249 22.16 -13.96 5.07
N ALA A 250 21.64 -15.21 5.06
CA ALA A 250 20.23 -15.47 5.29
C ALA A 250 19.77 -14.99 6.67
N ILE A 251 20.55 -15.24 7.73
CA ILE A 251 20.25 -14.75 9.08
C ILE A 251 20.14 -13.22 9.10
N GLY A 252 21.09 -12.52 8.49
CA GLY A 252 21.10 -11.06 8.46
C GLY A 252 19.90 -10.49 7.68
N LEU A 253 19.67 -10.97 6.47
CA LEU A 253 18.64 -10.43 5.56
C LEU A 253 17.22 -10.83 6.01
N VAL A 254 16.99 -12.13 6.17
CA VAL A 254 15.66 -12.66 6.48
C VAL A 254 15.30 -12.42 7.93
N GLY A 255 16.29 -12.49 8.85
CA GLY A 255 16.08 -12.22 10.26
C GLY A 255 15.73 -10.75 10.56
N SER A 256 16.40 -9.80 9.91
CA SER A 256 16.06 -8.37 10.06
C SER A 256 14.67 -8.05 9.50
N ALA A 257 14.30 -8.65 8.37
CA ALA A 257 12.97 -8.48 7.79
C ALA A 257 11.87 -9.09 8.69
N ALA A 258 12.14 -10.25 9.30
CA ALA A 258 11.24 -10.87 10.26
C ALA A 258 11.08 -10.05 11.56
N LEU A 259 12.16 -9.44 12.03
CA LEU A 259 12.11 -8.54 13.18
C LEU A 259 11.29 -7.29 12.86
N CYS A 260 11.45 -6.72 11.67
CA CYS A 260 10.64 -5.60 11.21
C CYS A 260 9.14 -5.97 11.17
N ALA A 261 8.79 -7.14 10.63
CA ALA A 261 7.42 -7.63 10.61
C ALA A 261 6.86 -7.84 12.03
N PHE A 262 7.65 -8.41 12.94
CA PHE A 262 7.24 -8.63 14.34
C PHE A 262 7.00 -7.31 15.08
N VAL A 263 7.93 -6.36 15.00
CA VAL A 263 7.88 -5.11 15.77
C VAL A 263 6.88 -4.13 15.18
N CYS A 264 7.00 -3.84 13.89
CA CYS A 264 6.25 -2.77 13.22
C CYS A 264 5.09 -3.27 12.36
N GLY A 265 4.95 -4.58 12.13
CA GLY A 265 3.97 -5.13 11.18
C GLY A 265 4.27 -4.83 9.70
N VAL A 266 5.49 -4.40 9.36
CA VAL A 266 5.91 -4.14 7.98
C VAL A 266 6.50 -5.42 7.38
N THR A 267 5.79 -5.99 6.41
CA THR A 267 6.07 -7.34 5.87
C THR A 267 6.77 -7.34 4.52
N GLU A 268 6.71 -6.22 3.81
CA GLU A 268 7.24 -6.06 2.46
C GLU A 268 8.73 -6.42 2.34
N PRO A 269 9.62 -6.06 3.28
CA PRO A 269 11.03 -6.46 3.19
C PRO A 269 11.23 -7.97 3.17
N PHE A 270 10.37 -8.72 3.89
CA PHE A 270 10.38 -10.18 3.87
C PHE A 270 9.78 -10.73 2.59
N GLU A 271 8.61 -10.22 2.19
CA GLU A 271 7.84 -10.69 1.04
C GLU A 271 8.58 -10.44 -0.29
N PHE A 272 9.11 -9.23 -0.51
CA PHE A 272 9.92 -8.92 -1.68
C PHE A 272 11.19 -9.75 -1.77
N GLY A 273 11.71 -10.20 -0.63
CA GLY A 273 12.89 -11.05 -0.58
C GLY A 273 12.70 -12.43 -1.24
N PHE A 274 11.47 -12.95 -1.30
CA PHE A 274 11.24 -14.30 -1.86
C PHE A 274 10.17 -14.41 -2.94
N MET A 275 9.23 -13.46 -3.04
CA MET A 275 8.10 -13.59 -3.97
C MET A 275 8.50 -13.67 -5.44
N PHE A 276 9.57 -12.95 -5.84
CA PHE A 276 10.09 -13.03 -7.21
C PHE A 276 10.99 -14.25 -7.43
N LEU A 277 11.63 -14.76 -6.37
CA LEU A 277 12.51 -15.92 -6.45
C LEU A 277 11.73 -17.24 -6.42
N ALA A 278 10.62 -17.28 -5.72
CA ALA A 278 9.79 -18.48 -5.53
C ALA A 278 8.30 -18.12 -5.53
N PRO A 279 7.72 -17.72 -6.68
CA PRO A 279 6.33 -17.27 -6.76
C PRO A 279 5.32 -18.33 -6.32
N GLY A 280 5.59 -19.62 -6.57
CA GLY A 280 4.74 -20.70 -6.08
C GLY A 280 4.69 -20.78 -4.55
N LEU A 281 5.82 -20.58 -3.88
CA LEU A 281 5.88 -20.51 -2.42
C LEU A 281 5.14 -19.28 -1.88
N TYR A 282 5.21 -18.16 -2.61
CA TYR A 282 4.49 -16.94 -2.27
C TYR A 282 2.97 -17.13 -2.33
N VAL A 283 2.46 -17.84 -3.33
CA VAL A 283 1.02 -18.18 -3.41
C VAL A 283 0.60 -19.06 -2.23
N ILE A 284 1.42 -20.07 -1.85
CA ILE A 284 1.16 -20.89 -0.67
C ILE A 284 1.13 -20.04 0.60
N TYR A 285 2.08 -19.13 0.75
CA TYR A 285 2.11 -18.17 1.85
C TYR A 285 0.83 -17.33 1.93
N ALA A 286 0.36 -16.80 0.79
CA ALA A 286 -0.88 -16.03 0.74
C ALA A 286 -2.11 -16.86 1.11
N ILE A 287 -2.19 -18.14 0.65
CA ILE A 287 -3.26 -19.07 1.02
C ILE A 287 -3.26 -19.35 2.53
N LEU A 288 -2.11 -19.66 3.11
CA LEU A 288 -1.98 -19.90 4.54
C LEU A 288 -2.40 -18.66 5.35
N TYR A 289 -2.01 -17.48 4.87
CA TYR A 289 -2.40 -16.20 5.49
C TYR A 289 -3.93 -16.06 5.54
N GLY A 290 -4.62 -16.33 4.44
CA GLY A 290 -6.08 -16.33 4.38
C GLY A 290 -6.73 -17.36 5.32
N ILE A 291 -6.19 -18.60 5.37
CA ILE A 291 -6.68 -19.66 6.25
C ILE A 291 -6.55 -19.25 7.73
N PHE A 292 -5.37 -18.79 8.15
CA PHE A 292 -5.15 -18.38 9.53
C PHE A 292 -5.98 -17.16 9.93
N THR A 293 -6.20 -16.20 9.02
CA THR A 293 -7.12 -15.09 9.28
C THR A 293 -8.56 -15.58 9.47
N THR A 294 -9.01 -16.53 8.64
CA THR A 294 -10.34 -17.15 8.80
C THR A 294 -10.46 -17.82 10.17
N ILE A 295 -9.47 -18.64 10.56
CA ILE A 295 -9.47 -19.33 11.86
C ILE A 295 -9.51 -18.33 13.01
N THR A 296 -8.66 -17.29 12.98
CA THR A 296 -8.61 -16.25 14.02
C THR A 296 -9.97 -15.56 14.18
N THR A 297 -10.62 -15.25 13.06
CA THR A 297 -11.94 -14.62 13.05
C THR A 297 -13.03 -15.57 13.57
N LEU A 298 -13.00 -16.84 13.20
CA LEU A 298 -13.96 -17.88 13.68
C LEU A 298 -13.84 -18.13 15.18
N VAL A 299 -12.62 -18.15 15.73
CA VAL A 299 -12.38 -18.31 17.17
C VAL A 299 -12.88 -17.10 17.96
N GLY A 300 -13.18 -15.98 17.29
CA GLY A 300 -13.75 -14.79 17.93
C GLY A 300 -12.71 -13.78 18.40
N PHE A 301 -11.42 -13.96 18.11
CA PHE A 301 -10.43 -12.96 18.40
C PHE A 301 -10.68 -11.68 17.62
N ARG A 302 -10.61 -10.56 18.32
CA ARG A 302 -10.79 -9.21 17.74
C ARG A 302 -9.65 -8.33 18.22
N ALA A 303 -8.98 -7.70 17.29
CA ALA A 303 -7.91 -6.75 17.55
C ALA A 303 -7.85 -5.77 16.39
N GLY A 304 -7.51 -4.54 16.69
CA GLY A 304 -7.27 -3.49 15.71
C GLY A 304 -5.84 -2.98 15.78
N PHE A 305 -5.40 -2.32 14.74
CA PHE A 305 -4.13 -1.61 14.70
C PHE A 305 -4.35 -0.19 14.16
N SER A 306 -3.44 0.72 14.44
CA SER A 306 -3.47 2.07 13.90
C SER A 306 -2.69 2.17 12.59
N PHE A 307 -1.54 1.48 12.53
CA PHE A 307 -0.68 1.45 11.36
C PHE A 307 -0.60 0.03 10.75
N SER A 308 -0.17 -0.96 11.53
CA SER A 308 -0.08 -2.35 11.09
C SER A 308 0.00 -3.32 12.28
N ALA A 309 -0.24 -4.61 12.03
CA ALA A 309 -0.35 -5.64 13.04
C ALA A 309 1.03 -6.09 13.58
N GLY A 310 1.71 -5.21 14.27
CA GLY A 310 2.99 -5.46 14.95
C GLY A 310 2.90 -5.34 16.45
N ALA A 311 3.99 -5.68 17.14
CA ALA A 311 4.08 -5.63 18.60
C ALA A 311 3.86 -4.22 19.16
N THR A 312 4.25 -3.19 18.42
CA THR A 312 4.03 -1.79 18.80
C THR A 312 2.55 -1.44 18.86
N ASP A 313 1.77 -1.80 17.84
CA ASP A 313 0.33 -1.55 17.82
C ASP A 313 -0.39 -2.43 18.85
N LEU A 314 0.03 -3.68 19.02
CA LEU A 314 -0.52 -4.57 20.04
C LEU A 314 -0.30 -4.00 21.45
N CYS A 315 0.91 -3.51 21.75
CA CYS A 315 1.19 -2.87 23.04
C CYS A 315 0.34 -1.62 23.25
N LEU A 316 0.20 -0.77 22.23
CA LEU A 316 -0.62 0.45 22.31
C LEU A 316 -2.10 0.12 22.55
N LEU A 317 -2.61 -0.95 21.94
CA LEU A 317 -3.98 -1.41 22.15
C LEU A 317 -4.24 -1.81 23.59
N TYR A 318 -3.31 -2.57 24.22
CA TYR A 318 -3.46 -3.07 25.60
C TYR A 318 -3.05 -2.07 26.68
N THR A 319 -2.40 -0.97 26.34
CA THR A 319 -1.98 0.06 27.31
C THR A 319 -2.84 1.32 27.27
N SER A 320 -3.79 1.43 26.33
CA SER A 320 -4.75 2.53 26.27
C SER A 320 -5.99 2.20 27.12
N ASP A 321 -6.54 3.19 27.84
CA ASP A 321 -7.78 3.04 28.63
C ASP A 321 -8.96 2.49 27.79
N ALA A 322 -8.92 2.68 26.48
CA ALA A 322 -9.89 2.09 25.56
C ALA A 322 -9.85 0.54 25.51
N ALA A 323 -8.77 -0.10 25.96
CA ALA A 323 -8.69 -1.56 26.03
C ALA A 323 -9.46 -2.14 27.21
N ASP A 324 -9.60 -1.41 28.30
CA ASP A 324 -10.32 -1.87 29.48
C ASP A 324 -11.84 -1.97 29.24
N ASP A 325 -12.38 -1.16 28.33
CA ASP A 325 -13.80 -1.20 27.92
C ASP A 325 -14.08 -2.30 26.86
N LEU A 326 -13.05 -2.87 26.23
CA LEU A 326 -13.17 -3.90 25.19
C LEU A 326 -13.01 -5.33 25.71
N ILE A 327 -12.53 -5.51 26.95
CA ILE A 327 -12.34 -6.80 27.64
C ILE A 327 -13.48 -7.03 28.62
#